data_f8e45720809565bb93b28d3e6c994cde
#
_entry.id   f8e45720809565bb93b28d3e6c994cde
#
_cell.length_a   1.000
_cell.length_b   1.000
_cell.length_c   1.000
_cell.angle_alpha   90.00
_cell.angle_beta   90.00
_cell.angle_gamma   90.00
#
_symmetry.space_group_name_H-M   'P 1'
#
loop_
_entity.id
_entity.type
_entity.pdbx_description
1 polymer ?
#
loop_
_entity_poly.entity_id
_entity_poly.type
_entity_poly.pdbx_seq_one_letter_code
_entity_poly.pdbx_strand_id
1 'polypeptide(L)'
;ITETTITQFEGFNPAGTPEFYRARKAMQYAESIDDYVRIMVDRNNGGYANDWLLGDNKTGEIALFELGLKNWTVDKTKNGYFVGSNFPVKAKLMKEETTFDPNKKDSSPNARRTRWEQLMAQHKGAIDAELGKAFEADKYDVIEKRDGPTERSLCGAVEESPRGVPEWDWGPFYPGGT
;
A
#
# COMPACT_ATOMS: atom_id res chain seq x y z
N ILE A 1 6.62 8.95 -5.65
CA ILE A 1 5.47 8.65 -4.78
C ILE A 1 4.81 7.38 -5.27
N THR A 2 4.59 6.44 -4.37
CA THR A 2 3.72 5.27 -4.57
C THR A 2 2.76 5.17 -3.38
N GLU A 3 1.76 4.30 -3.47
CA GLU A 3 0.79 4.12 -2.40
C GLU A 3 0.29 2.68 -2.32
N THR A 4 -0.33 2.36 -1.19
CA THR A 4 -1.07 1.12 -1.01
C THR A 4 -2.25 1.37 -0.07
N THR A 5 -3.45 1.07 -0.54
CA THR A 5 -4.68 1.31 0.21
C THR A 5 -4.73 0.47 1.47
N ILE A 6 -5.08 1.07 2.60
CA ILE A 6 -5.30 0.34 3.86
C ILE A 6 -6.60 -0.45 3.76
N THR A 7 -6.51 -1.77 3.83
CA THR A 7 -7.65 -2.66 3.74
C THR A 7 -8.57 -2.55 4.97
N GLN A 8 -9.85 -2.82 4.76
CA GLN A 8 -10.86 -2.85 5.84
C GLN A 8 -10.91 -1.55 6.68
N PHE A 9 -10.55 -0.44 6.06
CA PHE A 9 -10.63 0.87 6.67
C PHE A 9 -12.10 1.30 6.83
N GLU A 10 -12.40 1.89 7.98
CA GLU A 10 -13.73 2.42 8.31
C GLU A 10 -13.60 3.88 8.75
N GLY A 11 -14.22 4.77 8.01
CA GLY A 11 -14.27 6.17 8.37
C GLY A 11 -14.43 7.09 7.17
N PHE A 12 -15.35 8.04 7.29
CA PHE A 12 -15.59 9.04 6.25
C PHE A 12 -16.18 10.32 6.84
N ASN A 13 -15.66 11.46 6.42
CA ASN A 13 -16.17 12.78 6.76
C ASN A 13 -16.61 13.52 5.48
N PRO A 14 -17.91 13.63 5.22
CA PRO A 14 -18.41 14.27 4.00
C PRO A 14 -18.10 15.79 3.91
N ALA A 15 -17.78 16.43 5.04
CA ALA A 15 -17.38 17.83 5.07
C ALA A 15 -15.89 18.09 4.80
N GLY A 16 -15.10 17.00 4.69
CA GLY A 16 -13.68 17.11 4.38
C GLY A 16 -13.43 17.27 2.87
N THR A 17 -12.16 17.46 2.51
CA THR A 17 -11.72 17.58 1.12
C THR A 17 -11.39 16.19 0.56
N PRO A 18 -11.92 15.80 -0.61
CA PRO A 18 -11.65 14.51 -1.23
C PRO A 18 -10.15 14.24 -1.42
N GLU A 19 -9.76 12.96 -1.29
CA GLU A 19 -8.37 12.54 -1.39
C GLU A 19 -7.73 12.95 -2.72
N PHE A 20 -8.35 12.69 -3.85
CA PHE A 20 -7.80 12.98 -5.18
C PHE A 20 -7.44 14.47 -5.38
N TYR A 21 -8.18 15.38 -4.75
CA TYR A 21 -7.88 16.81 -4.79
C TYR A 21 -6.65 17.13 -3.93
N ARG A 22 -6.58 16.56 -2.72
CA ARG A 22 -5.45 16.77 -1.80
C ARG A 22 -4.16 16.16 -2.36
N ALA A 23 -4.23 14.93 -2.89
CA ALA A 23 -3.10 14.25 -3.52
C ALA A 23 -2.61 15.04 -4.76
N ARG A 24 -3.51 15.48 -5.63
CA ARG A 24 -3.16 16.33 -6.76
C ARG A 24 -2.45 17.61 -6.34
N LYS A 25 -3.00 18.29 -5.31
CA LYS A 25 -2.41 19.51 -4.76
C LYS A 25 -1.03 19.24 -4.15
N ALA A 26 -0.88 18.16 -3.38
CA ALA A 26 0.38 17.77 -2.78
C ALA A 26 1.44 17.46 -3.84
N MET A 27 1.09 16.70 -4.88
CA MET A 27 2.00 16.40 -6.00
C MET A 27 2.44 17.64 -6.78
N GLN A 28 1.61 18.66 -6.88
CA GLN A 28 1.95 19.89 -7.61
C GLN A 28 2.75 20.90 -6.80
N TYR A 29 2.52 20.98 -5.50
CA TYR A 29 2.99 22.11 -4.69
C TYR A 29 3.84 21.74 -3.49
N ALA A 30 3.99 20.46 -3.16
CA ALA A 30 4.88 20.07 -2.09
C ALA A 30 6.34 20.21 -2.52
N GLU A 31 7.13 20.89 -1.70
CA GLU A 31 8.57 21.04 -1.92
C GLU A 31 9.40 20.08 -1.05
N SER A 32 8.75 19.41 -0.12
CA SER A 32 9.34 18.44 0.81
C SER A 32 8.33 17.35 1.21
N ILE A 33 8.81 16.29 1.85
CA ILE A 33 7.94 15.27 2.46
C ILE A 33 7.00 15.90 3.49
N ASP A 34 7.47 16.85 4.30
CA ASP A 34 6.63 17.52 5.31
C ASP A 34 5.53 18.38 4.68
N ASP A 35 5.82 19.05 3.56
CA ASP A 35 4.80 19.77 2.80
C ASP A 35 3.75 18.85 2.22
N TYR A 36 4.18 17.70 1.67
CA TYR A 36 3.25 16.67 1.17
C TYR A 36 2.29 16.24 2.27
N VAL A 37 2.83 15.86 3.42
CA VAL A 37 2.05 15.44 4.60
C VAL A 37 1.07 16.54 5.04
N ARG A 38 1.55 17.75 5.19
CA ARG A 38 0.73 18.91 5.60
C ARG A 38 -0.47 19.14 4.66
N ILE A 39 -0.23 19.04 3.34
CA ILE A 39 -1.30 19.19 2.34
C ILE A 39 -2.28 18.01 2.41
N MET A 40 -1.78 16.79 2.60
CA MET A 40 -2.61 15.58 2.62
C MET A 40 -3.49 15.48 3.87
N VAL A 41 -3.04 15.98 5.02
CA VAL A 41 -3.85 15.97 6.24
C VAL A 41 -4.85 17.11 6.31
N ASP A 42 -4.63 18.21 5.56
CA ASP A 42 -5.50 19.38 5.57
C ASP A 42 -6.92 19.02 5.11
N ARG A 43 -7.89 19.16 6.03
CA ARG A 43 -9.30 18.84 5.81
C ARG A 43 -9.53 17.41 5.27
N ASN A 44 -8.71 16.47 5.70
CA ASN A 44 -8.83 15.06 5.29
C ASN A 44 -10.26 14.53 5.53
N ASN A 45 -10.83 13.87 4.53
CA ASN A 45 -12.17 13.29 4.61
C ASN A 45 -12.19 11.78 4.91
N GLY A 46 -11.02 11.14 5.01
CA GLY A 46 -10.89 9.69 5.23
C GLY A 46 -11.22 8.83 4.01
N GLY A 47 -11.69 9.42 2.92
CA GLY A 47 -11.82 8.68 1.66
C GLY A 47 -10.44 8.28 1.15
N TYR A 48 -10.25 6.99 0.88
CA TYR A 48 -9.01 6.41 0.40
C TYR A 48 -7.86 6.53 1.41
N ALA A 49 -8.02 5.88 2.57
CA ALA A 49 -6.96 5.76 3.55
C ALA A 49 -5.80 4.90 3.00
N ASN A 50 -4.57 5.40 3.12
CA ASN A 50 -3.40 4.83 2.46
C ASN A 50 -2.15 4.88 3.31
N ASP A 51 -1.24 3.96 2.98
CA ASP A 51 0.19 4.10 3.20
C ASP A 51 0.83 4.75 1.97
N TRP A 52 1.26 5.99 2.10
CA TRP A 52 1.99 6.73 1.08
C TRP A 52 3.49 6.49 1.24
N LEU A 53 4.11 5.91 0.24
CA LEU A 53 5.56 5.71 0.17
C LEU A 53 6.18 6.87 -0.61
N LEU A 54 6.92 7.70 0.08
CA LEU A 54 7.47 8.96 -0.44
C LEU A 54 8.98 8.89 -0.57
N GLY A 55 9.52 9.51 -1.61
CA GLY A 55 10.96 9.71 -1.76
C GLY A 55 11.25 11.14 -2.17
N ASP A 56 12.23 11.76 -1.52
CA ASP A 56 12.72 13.08 -1.84
C ASP A 56 14.12 12.98 -2.46
N ASN A 57 14.22 13.23 -3.76
CA ASN A 57 15.46 13.17 -4.51
C ASN A 57 16.46 14.28 -4.11
N LYS A 58 16.01 15.37 -3.49
CA LYS A 58 16.88 16.46 -3.05
C LYS A 58 17.67 16.10 -1.80
N THR A 59 17.02 15.40 -0.89
CA THR A 59 17.58 15.06 0.43
C THR A 59 18.05 13.61 0.55
N GLY A 60 17.60 12.73 -0.35
CA GLY A 60 17.78 11.29 -0.26
C GLY A 60 16.95 10.65 0.85
N GLU A 61 15.95 11.34 1.38
CA GLU A 61 15.08 10.85 2.42
C GLU A 61 13.90 10.08 1.82
N ILE A 62 13.54 8.96 2.42
CA ILE A 62 12.31 8.22 2.14
C ILE A 62 11.40 8.25 3.35
N ALA A 63 10.09 8.13 3.12
CA ALA A 63 9.11 8.12 4.20
C ALA A 63 7.97 7.13 3.93
N LEU A 64 7.45 6.58 5.03
CA LEU A 64 6.14 5.95 5.10
C LEU A 64 5.19 6.94 5.79
N PHE A 65 4.21 7.42 5.07
CA PHE A 65 3.15 8.27 5.58
C PHE A 65 1.83 7.47 5.59
N GLU A 66 1.47 6.94 6.75
CA GLU A 66 0.20 6.26 6.96
C GLU A 66 -0.89 7.28 7.30
N LEU A 67 -1.97 7.32 6.51
CA LEU A 67 -3.05 8.30 6.63
C LEU A 67 -4.43 7.62 6.69
N GLY A 68 -5.04 7.59 7.89
CA GLY A 68 -6.46 7.31 8.10
C GLY A 68 -7.30 8.59 8.10
N LEU A 69 -8.47 8.55 8.72
CA LEU A 69 -9.30 9.74 8.90
C LEU A 69 -8.85 10.58 10.10
N LYS A 70 -8.65 9.93 11.25
CA LYS A 70 -8.33 10.57 12.54
C LYS A 70 -6.87 10.40 12.93
N ASN A 71 -6.30 9.27 12.57
CA ASN A 71 -4.93 8.92 12.89
C ASN A 71 -4.05 8.97 11.65
N TRP A 72 -2.87 9.53 11.81
CA TRP A 72 -1.82 9.52 10.81
C TRP A 72 -0.45 9.53 11.45
N THR A 73 0.54 9.02 10.75
CA THR A 73 1.95 8.99 11.20
C THR A 73 2.88 9.12 10.01
N VAL A 74 4.09 9.62 10.28
CA VAL A 74 5.18 9.68 9.30
C VAL A 74 6.43 9.08 9.91
N ASP A 75 6.97 8.04 9.29
CA ASP A 75 8.29 7.51 9.58
C ASP A 75 9.23 7.90 8.45
N LYS A 76 10.42 8.39 8.76
CA LYS A 76 11.40 8.84 7.79
C LYS A 76 12.75 8.19 8.01
N THR A 77 13.49 7.95 6.93
CA THR A 77 14.87 7.48 7.00
C THR A 77 15.66 7.86 5.74
N LYS A 78 16.98 7.93 5.87
CA LYS A 78 17.92 8.00 4.74
C LYS A 78 18.66 6.69 4.51
N ASN A 79 18.46 5.73 5.39
CA ASN A 79 19.10 4.42 5.30
C ASN A 79 18.15 3.34 5.78
N GLY A 80 17.44 2.70 4.86
CA GLY A 80 16.45 1.69 5.15
C GLY A 80 15.49 1.49 4.01
N TYR A 81 14.34 0.92 4.31
CA TYR A 81 13.27 0.69 3.35
C TYR A 81 11.90 0.84 4.02
N PHE A 82 10.90 1.08 3.21
CA PHE A 82 9.49 0.93 3.57
C PHE A 82 8.79 0.07 2.53
N VAL A 83 7.84 -0.73 2.96
CA VAL A 83 7.02 -1.60 2.10
C VAL A 83 5.56 -1.52 2.54
N GLY A 84 4.66 -1.77 1.60
CA GLY A 84 3.23 -1.81 1.86
C GLY A 84 2.53 -2.78 0.91
N SER A 85 1.48 -3.44 1.41
CA SER A 85 0.59 -4.28 0.61
C SER A 85 -0.79 -4.40 1.27
N ASN A 86 -1.45 -3.25 1.37
CA ASN A 86 -2.81 -3.11 1.89
C ASN A 86 -2.99 -3.45 3.38
N PHE A 87 -1.95 -3.43 4.19
CA PHE A 87 -2.08 -3.63 5.63
C PHE A 87 -1.79 -2.33 6.40
N PRO A 88 -2.52 -2.03 7.47
CA PRO A 88 -2.19 -0.91 8.35
C PRO A 88 -0.91 -1.23 9.14
N VAL A 89 0.00 -0.25 9.24
CA VAL A 89 1.31 -0.40 9.90
C VAL A 89 1.22 -0.04 11.38
N LYS A 90 0.50 1.02 11.71
CA LYS A 90 0.46 1.54 13.08
C LYS A 90 -0.70 0.99 13.89
N ALA A 91 -0.38 0.47 15.06
CA ALA A 91 -1.34 -0.19 15.93
C ALA A 91 -2.55 0.69 16.29
N LYS A 92 -2.36 2.01 16.42
CA LYS A 92 -3.44 2.93 16.76
C LYS A 92 -4.45 3.06 15.62
N LEU A 93 -4.00 3.32 14.40
CA LEU A 93 -4.86 3.39 13.22
C LEU A 93 -5.54 2.05 12.99
N MET A 94 -4.80 0.96 13.02
CA MET A 94 -5.31 -0.40 12.87
C MET A 94 -6.48 -0.67 13.82
N LYS A 95 -6.32 -0.33 15.10
CA LYS A 95 -7.31 -0.60 16.15
C LYS A 95 -8.54 0.32 16.07
N GLU A 96 -8.34 1.59 15.72
CA GLU A 96 -9.38 2.63 15.84
C GLU A 96 -10.14 2.87 14.54
N GLU A 97 -9.55 2.51 13.39
CA GLU A 97 -10.09 2.88 12.08
C GLU A 97 -10.15 1.71 11.09
N THR A 98 -9.86 0.47 11.52
CA THR A 98 -9.99 -0.71 10.66
C THR A 98 -10.60 -1.89 11.38
N THR A 99 -11.14 -2.84 10.61
CA THR A 99 -11.51 -4.19 11.08
C THR A 99 -10.45 -5.24 10.74
N PHE A 100 -9.26 -4.79 10.36
CA PHE A 100 -8.15 -5.65 9.96
C PHE A 100 -7.65 -6.54 11.10
N ASP A 101 -7.55 -7.85 10.84
CA ASP A 101 -6.98 -8.81 11.78
C ASP A 101 -5.55 -9.20 11.39
N PRO A 102 -4.52 -8.74 12.13
CA PRO A 102 -3.13 -9.08 11.86
C PRO A 102 -2.79 -10.55 12.15
N ASN A 103 -3.69 -11.30 12.80
CA ASN A 103 -3.48 -12.71 13.13
C ASN A 103 -3.99 -13.66 12.03
N LYS A 104 -4.82 -13.18 11.12
CA LYS A 104 -5.32 -13.97 9.98
C LYS A 104 -4.23 -14.10 8.91
N LYS A 105 -3.27 -15.02 9.15
CA LYS A 105 -2.02 -15.15 8.35
C LYS A 105 -2.26 -15.49 6.87
N ASP A 106 -3.34 -16.16 6.55
CA ASP A 106 -3.77 -16.54 5.19
C ASP A 106 -4.51 -15.42 4.44
N SER A 107 -4.81 -14.31 5.08
CA SER A 107 -5.39 -13.16 4.37
C SER A 107 -4.38 -12.55 3.40
N SER A 108 -4.87 -12.05 2.26
CA SER A 108 -4.03 -11.45 1.23
C SER A 108 -3.04 -10.39 1.76
N PRO A 109 -3.44 -9.39 2.55
CA PRO A 109 -2.49 -8.41 3.07
C PRO A 109 -1.41 -9.00 3.98
N ASN A 110 -1.78 -9.95 4.87
CA ASN A 110 -0.82 -10.56 5.79
C ASN A 110 0.14 -11.52 5.07
N ALA A 111 -0.33 -12.28 4.09
CA ALA A 111 0.52 -13.16 3.28
C ALA A 111 1.54 -12.34 2.48
N ARG A 112 1.11 -11.25 1.82
CA ARG A 112 2.00 -10.34 1.08
C ARG A 112 2.98 -9.61 2.01
N ARG A 113 2.55 -9.22 3.20
CA ARG A 113 3.45 -8.69 4.24
C ARG A 113 4.53 -9.68 4.60
N THR A 114 4.17 -10.95 4.85
CA THR A 114 5.14 -12.02 5.12
C THR A 114 6.13 -12.18 3.98
N ARG A 115 5.68 -12.10 2.72
CA ARG A 115 6.57 -12.15 1.56
C ARG A 115 7.53 -10.97 1.51
N TRP A 116 7.06 -9.76 1.75
CA TRP A 116 7.93 -8.58 1.87
C TRP A 116 8.99 -8.76 2.95
N GLU A 117 8.62 -9.25 4.13
CA GLU A 117 9.56 -9.50 5.23
C GLU A 117 10.65 -10.50 4.82
N GLN A 118 10.29 -11.57 4.09
CA GLN A 118 11.26 -12.55 3.56
C GLN A 118 12.23 -11.91 2.56
N LEU A 119 11.72 -11.18 1.57
CA LEU A 119 12.54 -10.54 0.54
C LEU A 119 13.48 -9.49 1.14
N MET A 120 12.99 -8.66 2.05
CA MET A 120 13.80 -7.65 2.71
C MET A 120 14.90 -8.26 3.58
N ALA A 121 14.60 -9.34 4.29
CA ALA A 121 15.61 -10.08 5.09
C ALA A 121 16.67 -10.73 4.21
N GLN A 122 16.27 -11.33 3.10
CA GLN A 122 17.16 -12.03 2.16
C GLN A 122 18.12 -11.07 1.45
N HIS A 123 17.68 -9.86 1.11
CA HIS A 123 18.40 -8.91 0.25
C HIS A 123 18.85 -7.65 0.99
N LYS A 124 18.90 -7.68 2.32
CA LYS A 124 19.31 -6.54 3.13
C LYS A 124 20.67 -5.98 2.68
N GLY A 125 20.69 -4.69 2.37
CA GLY A 125 21.91 -3.97 1.96
C GLY A 125 22.31 -4.17 0.49
N ALA A 126 21.55 -4.94 -0.29
CA ALA A 126 21.83 -5.20 -1.70
C ALA A 126 20.69 -4.75 -2.66
N ILE A 127 19.72 -3.98 -2.15
CA ILE A 127 18.56 -3.57 -2.93
C ILE A 127 18.95 -2.46 -3.90
N ASP A 128 18.82 -2.73 -5.19
CA ASP A 128 18.94 -1.78 -6.28
C ASP A 128 17.62 -1.70 -7.09
N ALA A 129 17.62 -0.93 -8.18
CA ALA A 129 16.43 -0.75 -9.00
C ALA A 129 15.96 -2.04 -9.70
N GLU A 130 16.89 -2.89 -10.12
CA GLU A 130 16.53 -4.15 -10.80
C GLU A 130 15.95 -5.16 -9.81
N LEU A 131 16.49 -5.23 -8.60
CA LEU A 131 15.96 -6.06 -7.55
C LEU A 131 14.59 -5.55 -7.07
N GLY A 132 14.41 -4.23 -7.00
CA GLY A 132 13.10 -3.61 -6.71
C GLY A 132 12.03 -4.02 -7.74
N LYS A 133 12.34 -3.98 -9.04
CA LYS A 133 11.44 -4.47 -10.09
C LYS A 133 11.12 -5.97 -9.94
N ALA A 134 12.12 -6.77 -9.57
CA ALA A 134 11.92 -8.19 -9.35
C ALA A 134 10.98 -8.46 -8.17
N PHE A 135 11.05 -7.65 -7.11
CA PHE A 135 10.12 -7.75 -5.98
C PHE A 135 8.69 -7.39 -6.36
N GLU A 136 8.49 -6.31 -7.11
CA GLU A 136 7.16 -5.93 -7.62
C GLU A 136 6.56 -6.97 -8.57
N ALA A 137 7.40 -7.73 -9.25
CA ALA A 137 7.01 -8.81 -10.15
C ALA A 137 6.92 -10.19 -9.45
N ASP A 138 7.15 -10.27 -8.14
CA ASP A 138 7.16 -11.52 -7.39
C ASP A 138 5.77 -12.15 -7.31
N LYS A 139 5.68 -13.40 -7.73
CA LYS A 139 4.43 -14.18 -7.81
C LYS A 139 4.38 -15.33 -6.79
N TYR A 140 5.30 -15.36 -5.85
CA TYR A 140 5.34 -16.44 -4.86
C TYR A 140 4.25 -16.25 -3.80
N ASP A 141 3.38 -17.26 -3.67
CA ASP A 141 2.39 -17.36 -2.60
C ASP A 141 3.00 -18.08 -1.40
N VAL A 142 3.15 -17.36 -0.29
CA VAL A 142 3.77 -17.89 0.94
C VAL A 142 2.90 -18.91 1.67
N ILE A 143 1.59 -18.92 1.41
CA ILE A 143 0.63 -19.84 2.03
C ILE A 143 0.61 -21.14 1.26
N GLU A 144 0.45 -21.06 -0.06
CA GLU A 144 0.44 -22.24 -0.94
C GLU A 144 1.86 -22.76 -1.24
N LYS A 145 2.89 -21.98 -0.92
CA LYS A 145 4.32 -22.30 -1.14
C LYS A 145 4.63 -22.64 -2.61
N ARG A 146 4.07 -21.88 -3.51
CA ARG A 146 4.25 -22.06 -4.97
C ARG A 146 4.40 -20.75 -5.71
N ASP A 147 5.00 -20.80 -6.87
CA ASP A 147 4.98 -19.70 -7.83
C ASP A 147 3.67 -19.71 -8.62
N GLY A 148 3.21 -18.53 -8.94
CA GLY A 148 2.00 -18.29 -9.72
C GLY A 148 1.17 -17.18 -9.10
N PRO A 149 0.54 -16.31 -9.93
CA PRO A 149 -0.22 -15.18 -9.41
C PRO A 149 -1.43 -15.65 -8.60
N THR A 150 -1.56 -15.14 -7.41
CA THR A 150 -2.73 -15.28 -6.53
C THR A 150 -3.01 -13.93 -5.88
N GLU A 151 -4.16 -13.80 -5.20
CA GLU A 151 -4.45 -12.61 -4.39
C GLU A 151 -3.44 -12.41 -3.23
N ARG A 152 -2.62 -13.41 -2.93
CA ARG A 152 -1.60 -13.40 -1.87
C ARG A 152 -0.17 -13.20 -2.38
N SER A 153 0.04 -13.13 -3.69
CA SER A 153 1.35 -12.76 -4.26
C SER A 153 1.51 -11.24 -4.39
N LEU A 154 2.73 -10.73 -4.41
CA LEU A 154 2.99 -9.29 -4.55
C LEU A 154 2.51 -8.80 -5.93
N CYS A 155 2.83 -9.52 -7.00
CA CYS A 155 2.23 -9.32 -8.31
C CYS A 155 0.89 -10.06 -8.37
N GLY A 156 -0.16 -9.42 -7.91
CA GLY A 156 -1.52 -9.97 -7.80
C GLY A 156 -2.33 -9.87 -9.10
N ALA A 157 -1.75 -10.23 -10.24
CA ALA A 157 -2.39 -10.11 -11.56
C ALA A 157 -3.62 -11.04 -11.76
N VAL A 158 -4.01 -11.79 -10.75
CA VAL A 158 -5.22 -12.63 -10.78
C VAL A 158 -6.49 -11.78 -10.98
N GLU A 159 -6.51 -10.57 -10.47
CA GLU A 159 -7.61 -9.63 -10.61
C GLU A 159 -7.76 -9.10 -12.05
N GLU A 160 -6.68 -9.16 -12.82
CA GLU A 160 -6.65 -8.76 -14.23
C GLU A 160 -6.97 -9.93 -15.18
N SER A 161 -7.35 -11.08 -14.63
CA SER A 161 -7.71 -12.23 -15.46
C SER A 161 -8.89 -11.92 -16.37
N PRO A 162 -8.80 -12.18 -17.67
CA PRO A 162 -9.93 -12.02 -18.60
C PRO A 162 -11.18 -12.82 -18.20
N ARG A 163 -10.99 -13.88 -17.40
CA ARG A 163 -12.09 -14.71 -16.89
C ARG A 163 -12.77 -14.12 -15.67
N GLY A 164 -12.22 -13.03 -15.09
CA GLY A 164 -12.64 -12.51 -13.80
C GLY A 164 -12.19 -13.42 -12.64
N VAL A 165 -12.80 -13.23 -11.49
CA VAL A 165 -12.56 -14.02 -10.26
C VAL A 165 -13.92 -14.49 -9.75
N PRO A 166 -14.45 -15.62 -10.26
CA PRO A 166 -15.79 -16.12 -9.92
C PRO A 166 -15.99 -16.34 -8.42
N GLU A 167 -14.94 -16.69 -7.69
CA GLU A 167 -14.96 -16.91 -6.25
C GLU A 167 -15.27 -15.60 -5.47
N TRP A 168 -15.11 -14.46 -6.10
CA TRP A 168 -15.40 -13.14 -5.54
C TRP A 168 -16.64 -12.49 -6.15
N ASP A 169 -17.40 -13.25 -6.95
CA ASP A 169 -18.54 -12.74 -7.72
C ASP A 169 -18.14 -11.63 -8.71
N TRP A 170 -16.89 -11.67 -9.19
CA TRP A 170 -16.39 -10.75 -10.19
C TRP A 170 -16.46 -11.39 -11.57
N GLY A 171 -17.25 -10.79 -12.45
CA GLY A 171 -17.27 -11.15 -13.85
C GLY A 171 -16.01 -10.71 -14.60
N PRO A 172 -15.89 -11.04 -15.90
CA PRO A 172 -14.76 -10.63 -16.71
C PRO A 172 -14.58 -9.11 -16.70
N PHE A 173 -13.36 -8.63 -16.53
CA PHE A 173 -13.02 -7.21 -16.61
C PHE A 173 -13.31 -6.62 -18.02
N TYR A 174 -13.18 -7.46 -19.03
CA TYR A 174 -13.41 -7.08 -20.43
C TYR A 174 -14.49 -7.98 -21.03
N PRO A 175 -15.78 -7.65 -20.91
CA PRO A 175 -16.83 -8.39 -21.56
C PRO A 175 -16.59 -8.40 -23.08
N GLY A 176 -16.35 -9.58 -23.65
CA GLY A 176 -16.00 -9.74 -25.07
C GLY A 176 -14.51 -9.66 -25.39
N GLY A 177 -13.64 -9.57 -24.40
CA GLY A 177 -12.20 -9.77 -24.57
C GLY A 177 -11.88 -11.23 -24.87
N THR A 178 -11.25 -11.47 -25.97
CA THR A 178 -10.72 -12.76 -26.40
C THR A 178 -9.41 -13.09 -25.70
#